data_7c7797eaa07ebab40768f296bd65f61f
#
_entry.id   7c7797eaa07ebab40768f296bd65f61f
#
_cell.length_a   1.000
_cell.length_b   1.000
_cell.length_c   1.000
_cell.angle_alpha   90.00
_cell.angle_beta   90.00
_cell.angle_gamma   90.00
#
_symmetry.space_group_name_H-M   'P 1'
#
loop_
_entity.id
_entity.type
_entity.pdbx_description
1 polymer ?
#
loop_
_entity_poly.entity_id
_entity_poly.type
_entity_poly.pdbx_seq_one_letter_code
_entity_poly.pdbx_strand_id
1 'polypeptide(L)'
;MPALSLRVSSLQTLRDPRSDETDRASSAKRALFEHVNHDRDLGILFRDVSANGLQYPWHFHPELELTHIVRGSGLRYVGDSIEPFADGDLCLIGGETPHCWLTELGFSGHAHARVIQFLPESIATSIQTTATFRPLSTLFQRAQRGLRIQGATRERTAEAMRVLFTERVRPLDRYAGLLSILADLSESTQLAELALSDLSRTGDTGSAETAGRLLAYVHEHAQNPELSFDRAARALGMSRATFGRAFPRLFGKTFVKYLAEVRVEQACRLLGETSRTITDIAIETGFGSLSNFNRQFLALKKTSPLRYRKSTRARDLPRG
;
A
#
# COMPACT_ATOMS: atom_id res chain seq x y z
N MET A 1 38.20 -26.32 15.17
CA MET A 1 36.86 -25.82 15.50
C MET A 1 36.27 -25.28 14.21
N PRO A 2 35.30 -25.96 13.53
CA PRO A 2 34.77 -25.49 12.25
C PRO A 2 33.65 -24.47 12.44
N ALA A 3 33.69 -23.45 11.59
CA ALA A 3 32.72 -22.39 11.50
C ALA A 3 31.37 -22.94 11.01
N LEU A 4 30.30 -22.67 11.77
CA LEU A 4 28.92 -22.92 11.34
C LEU A 4 28.50 -21.85 10.33
N SER A 5 28.42 -22.27 9.09
CA SER A 5 27.78 -21.53 8.00
C SER A 5 26.26 -21.67 8.13
N LEU A 6 25.58 -20.64 8.56
CA LEU A 6 24.11 -20.55 8.48
C LEU A 6 23.71 -20.29 7.03
N ARG A 7 23.23 -21.33 6.37
CA ARG A 7 22.57 -21.23 5.07
C ARG A 7 21.21 -20.57 5.26
N VAL A 8 21.01 -19.45 4.58
CA VAL A 8 19.71 -18.85 4.33
C VAL A 8 18.90 -19.82 3.48
N SER A 9 17.85 -20.40 4.04
CA SER A 9 16.93 -21.28 3.32
C SER A 9 16.02 -20.46 2.44
N SER A 10 16.24 -20.61 1.16
CA SER A 10 15.43 -20.12 0.04
C SER A 10 13.99 -20.62 0.13
N LEU A 11 13.04 -19.76 -0.06
CA LEU A 11 11.68 -20.10 -0.47
C LEU A 11 11.73 -20.67 -1.90
N GLN A 12 11.88 -21.97 -2.04
CA GLN A 12 11.64 -22.69 -3.28
C GLN A 12 10.16 -23.03 -3.39
N THR A 13 9.43 -22.26 -4.16
CA THR A 13 8.21 -22.75 -4.81
C THR A 13 8.62 -23.56 -6.02
N LEU A 14 8.68 -24.88 -5.85
CA LEU A 14 8.72 -25.84 -6.95
C LEU A 14 7.40 -25.74 -7.72
N ARG A 15 7.42 -25.27 -8.95
CA ARG A 15 6.41 -25.56 -9.98
C ARG A 15 7.09 -26.14 -11.20
N ASP A 16 6.65 -27.36 -11.53
CA ASP A 16 6.96 -28.08 -12.75
C ASP A 16 6.41 -27.32 -13.98
N PRO A 17 7.19 -27.07 -15.05
CA PRO A 17 6.74 -26.29 -16.18
C PRO A 17 5.94 -27.06 -17.25
N ARG A 18 5.31 -28.20 -16.95
CA ARG A 18 4.66 -29.04 -17.96
C ARG A 18 3.28 -29.56 -17.55
N SER A 19 2.37 -28.71 -17.13
CA SER A 19 0.97 -29.09 -17.08
C SER A 19 0.05 -27.89 -17.32
N ASP A 20 -0.64 -27.98 -18.42
CA ASP A 20 -1.93 -27.42 -18.80
C ASP A 20 -2.10 -25.91 -19.05
N GLU A 21 -2.21 -25.67 -20.34
CA GLU A 21 -2.70 -24.42 -20.98
C GLU A 21 -4.21 -24.16 -20.78
N THR A 22 -4.92 -24.94 -19.99
CA THR A 22 -6.39 -24.86 -19.82
C THR A 22 -6.86 -24.27 -18.49
N ASP A 23 -5.93 -23.88 -17.58
CA ASP A 23 -6.31 -23.37 -16.25
C ASP A 23 -6.02 -21.88 -16.01
N ARG A 24 -5.83 -21.10 -17.10
CA ARG A 24 -5.55 -19.65 -17.02
C ARG A 24 -6.75 -18.77 -16.69
N ALA A 25 -7.92 -19.33 -16.45
CA ALA A 25 -9.15 -18.56 -16.21
C ALA A 25 -9.62 -18.49 -14.76
N SER A 26 -8.89 -19.05 -13.79
CA SER A 26 -9.36 -19.16 -12.39
C SER A 26 -8.34 -18.87 -11.29
N SER A 27 -7.43 -17.92 -11.50
CA SER A 27 -6.56 -17.47 -10.40
C SER A 27 -6.86 -16.01 -10.02
N ALA A 28 -8.08 -15.73 -9.59
CA ALA A 28 -8.38 -14.52 -8.85
C ALA A 28 -7.67 -14.62 -7.48
N LYS A 29 -6.56 -13.88 -7.33
CA LYS A 29 -5.75 -13.89 -6.11
C LYS A 29 -6.59 -13.40 -4.93
N ARG A 30 -6.72 -14.25 -3.91
CA ARG A 30 -7.36 -13.97 -2.63
C ARG A 30 -6.60 -12.87 -1.89
N ALA A 31 -7.29 -12.02 -1.10
CA ALA A 31 -6.62 -11.29 -0.02
C ALA A 31 -6.07 -12.34 0.94
N LEU A 32 -4.76 -12.35 1.07
CA LEU A 32 -4.08 -13.36 1.86
C LEU A 32 -3.93 -12.82 3.28
N PHE A 33 -4.41 -13.59 4.25
CA PHE A 33 -3.84 -13.47 5.58
C PHE A 33 -2.36 -13.80 5.43
N GLU A 34 -1.50 -12.80 5.60
CA GLU A 34 -0.06 -13.01 5.58
C GLU A 34 0.36 -13.60 6.93
N HIS A 35 0.79 -14.87 6.94
CA HIS A 35 1.50 -15.41 8.08
C HIS A 35 2.88 -14.80 8.12
N VAL A 36 3.08 -13.82 8.99
CA VAL A 36 4.38 -13.22 9.25
C VAL A 36 5.20 -14.20 10.08
N ASN A 37 6.21 -14.81 9.46
CA ASN A 37 7.17 -15.65 10.19
C ASN A 37 8.14 -14.74 10.94
N HIS A 38 7.80 -14.41 12.18
CA HIS A 38 8.69 -13.69 13.08
C HIS A 38 9.97 -14.47 13.38
N ASP A 39 11.08 -13.76 13.52
CA ASP A 39 12.23 -14.31 14.25
C ASP A 39 11.75 -14.71 15.66
N ARG A 40 11.88 -16.00 15.99
CA ARG A 40 11.18 -16.62 17.15
C ARG A 40 11.46 -15.94 18.48
N ASP A 41 12.54 -15.14 18.55
CA ASP A 41 13.01 -14.57 19.80
C ASP A 41 12.48 -13.17 20.12
N LEU A 42 12.11 -12.35 19.12
CA LEU A 42 11.72 -10.95 19.34
C LEU A 42 10.32 -10.57 18.83
N GLY A 43 9.67 -11.41 18.03
CA GLY A 43 8.36 -11.09 17.44
C GLY A 43 8.40 -9.87 16.49
N ILE A 44 9.57 -9.56 15.93
CA ILE A 44 9.81 -8.45 15.02
C ILE A 44 10.46 -9.02 13.75
N LEU A 45 9.93 -8.64 12.59
CA LEU A 45 10.46 -9.05 11.29
C LEU A 45 11.01 -7.83 10.53
N PHE A 46 12.24 -7.95 10.04
CA PHE A 46 12.89 -7.00 9.15
C PHE A 46 12.99 -7.60 7.75
N ARG A 47 12.32 -7.00 6.76
CA ARG A 47 12.31 -7.47 5.37
C ARG A 47 12.87 -6.40 4.46
N ASP A 48 13.98 -6.69 3.78
CA ASP A 48 14.50 -5.90 2.69
C ASP A 48 14.06 -6.55 1.37
N VAL A 49 13.14 -5.89 0.66
CA VAL A 49 12.42 -6.46 -0.49
C VAL A 49 12.85 -5.74 -1.75
N SER A 50 13.46 -6.49 -2.67
CA SER A 50 13.80 -5.99 -4.01
C SER A 50 13.16 -6.90 -5.05
N ALA A 51 12.35 -6.35 -5.96
CA ALA A 51 11.61 -7.09 -6.96
C ALA A 51 11.39 -6.27 -8.24
N ASN A 52 11.01 -6.95 -9.33
CA ASN A 52 10.58 -6.32 -10.56
C ASN A 52 9.15 -5.74 -10.38
N GLY A 53 9.05 -4.66 -9.60
CA GLY A 53 7.78 -4.06 -9.16
C GLY A 53 7.29 -4.63 -7.83
N LEU A 54 6.61 -3.77 -7.05
CA LEU A 54 5.86 -4.18 -5.87
C LEU A 54 4.49 -4.63 -6.34
N GLN A 55 4.21 -5.91 -6.24
CA GLN A 55 2.92 -6.52 -6.55
C GLN A 55 2.48 -7.34 -5.35
N TYR A 56 2.49 -6.71 -4.18
CA TYR A 56 1.93 -7.36 -3.00
C TYR A 56 0.42 -7.43 -3.16
N PRO A 57 -0.18 -8.63 -2.99
CA PRO A 57 -1.62 -8.75 -2.98
C PRO A 57 -2.20 -7.88 -1.86
N TRP A 58 -3.45 -7.48 -2.00
CA TRP A 58 -4.22 -6.90 -0.92
C TRP A 58 -4.25 -7.87 0.26
N HIS A 59 -3.70 -7.47 1.39
CA HIS A 59 -3.50 -8.33 2.55
C HIS A 59 -3.70 -7.57 3.85
N PHE A 60 -3.80 -8.29 4.92
CA PHE A 60 -3.78 -7.80 6.29
C PHE A 60 -3.11 -8.84 7.19
N HIS A 61 -2.60 -8.40 8.30
CA HIS A 61 -1.94 -9.20 9.34
C HIS A 61 -2.07 -8.49 10.70
N PRO A 62 -1.92 -9.20 11.85
CA PRO A 62 -2.08 -8.59 13.18
C PRO A 62 -0.97 -7.61 13.56
N GLU A 63 0.17 -7.64 12.90
CA GLU A 63 1.31 -6.78 13.19
C GLU A 63 1.06 -5.34 12.71
N LEU A 64 1.69 -4.37 13.41
CA LEU A 64 1.95 -3.07 12.81
C LEU A 64 3.05 -3.21 11.75
N GLU A 65 2.94 -2.41 10.71
CA GLU A 65 3.91 -2.40 9.62
C GLU A 65 4.47 -0.99 9.38
N LEU A 66 5.78 -0.83 9.49
CA LEU A 66 6.50 0.36 9.07
C LEU A 66 7.16 0.07 7.72
N THR A 67 6.61 0.66 6.65
CA THR A 67 7.07 0.44 5.28
C THR A 67 7.68 1.71 4.71
N HIS A 68 8.93 1.60 4.24
CA HIS A 68 9.68 2.61 3.51
C HIS A 68 9.91 2.14 2.08
N ILE A 69 9.35 2.85 1.11
CA ILE A 69 9.63 2.65 -0.31
C ILE A 69 10.95 3.36 -0.62
N VAL A 70 12.03 2.60 -0.74
CA VAL A 70 13.34 3.14 -1.09
C VAL A 70 13.38 3.53 -2.57
N ARG A 71 12.73 2.69 -3.41
CA ARG A 71 12.60 2.92 -4.85
C ARG A 71 11.33 2.28 -5.39
N GLY A 72 10.59 3.02 -6.16
CA GLY A 72 9.36 2.54 -6.83
C GLY A 72 8.27 3.58 -6.86
N SER A 73 7.34 3.43 -7.78
CA SER A 73 6.15 4.28 -7.91
C SER A 73 4.92 3.46 -8.29
N GLY A 74 3.75 3.96 -7.92
CA GLY A 74 2.49 3.28 -8.20
C GLY A 74 1.35 3.79 -7.33
N LEU A 75 0.39 2.93 -7.02
CA LEU A 75 -0.72 3.22 -6.13
C LEU A 75 -0.58 2.45 -4.81
N ARG A 76 -0.69 3.17 -3.71
CA ARG A 76 -0.81 2.63 -2.37
C ARG A 76 -2.28 2.60 -1.97
N TYR A 77 -2.68 1.48 -1.44
CA TYR A 77 -4.01 1.23 -0.90
C TYR A 77 -3.89 0.95 0.59
N VAL A 78 -4.63 1.70 1.42
CA VAL A 78 -4.69 1.50 2.87
C VAL A 78 -6.12 1.75 3.32
N GLY A 79 -6.81 0.71 3.77
CA GLY A 79 -8.23 0.81 4.07
C GLY A 79 -9.03 1.36 2.88
N ASP A 80 -9.72 2.48 3.08
CA ASP A 80 -10.48 3.18 2.03
C ASP A 80 -9.69 4.25 1.27
N SER A 81 -8.39 4.42 1.57
CA SER A 81 -7.50 5.36 0.89
C SER A 81 -6.88 4.76 -0.36
N ILE A 82 -6.79 5.56 -1.41
CA ILE A 82 -6.04 5.28 -2.64
C ILE A 82 -5.21 6.52 -2.95
N GLU A 83 -3.89 6.38 -2.83
CA GLU A 83 -2.98 7.48 -3.11
C GLU A 83 -1.77 7.01 -3.91
N PRO A 84 -1.16 7.87 -4.74
CA PRO A 84 0.09 7.56 -5.38
C PRO A 84 1.21 7.45 -4.34
N PHE A 85 2.16 6.54 -4.59
CA PHE A 85 3.42 6.48 -3.89
C PHE A 85 4.59 6.66 -4.86
N ALA A 86 5.72 7.12 -4.35
CA ALA A 86 6.98 7.27 -5.08
C ALA A 86 8.16 6.96 -4.14
N ASP A 87 9.37 7.10 -4.66
CA ASP A 87 10.61 6.98 -3.87
C ASP A 87 10.53 7.84 -2.60
N GLY A 88 10.87 7.25 -1.47
CA GLY A 88 10.82 7.86 -0.16
C GLY A 88 9.44 7.85 0.52
N ASP A 89 8.39 7.22 -0.07
CA ASP A 89 7.11 7.04 0.63
C ASP A 89 7.33 6.20 1.90
N LEU A 90 6.80 6.68 3.03
CA LEU A 90 7.01 6.06 4.33
C LEU A 90 5.73 6.10 5.14
N CYS A 91 5.26 4.91 5.55
CA CYS A 91 3.99 4.74 6.21
C CYS A 91 4.10 3.81 7.42
N LEU A 92 3.35 4.11 8.48
CA LEU A 92 3.06 3.19 9.57
C LEU A 92 1.60 2.73 9.46
N ILE A 93 1.41 1.43 9.27
CA ILE A 93 0.10 0.79 9.13
C ILE A 93 -0.22 0.02 10.41
N GLY A 94 -1.42 0.17 10.92
CA GLY A 94 -1.89 -0.57 12.11
C GLY A 94 -2.19 -2.03 11.80
N GLY A 95 -2.11 -2.88 12.80
CA GLY A 95 -2.50 -4.28 12.68
C GLY A 95 -3.95 -4.44 12.21
N GLU A 96 -4.23 -5.51 11.48
CA GLU A 96 -5.55 -5.81 10.89
C GLU A 96 -6.03 -4.77 9.85
N THR A 97 -5.24 -3.74 9.52
CA THR A 97 -5.59 -2.74 8.51
C THR A 97 -5.24 -3.28 7.13
N PRO A 98 -6.23 -3.50 6.24
CA PRO A 98 -5.96 -4.00 4.90
C PRO A 98 -5.16 -3.00 4.07
N HIS A 99 -4.11 -3.48 3.40
CA HIS A 99 -3.22 -2.62 2.63
C HIS A 99 -2.49 -3.35 1.49
N CYS A 100 -1.98 -2.59 0.53
CA CYS A 100 -1.01 -3.05 -0.46
C CYS A 100 -0.35 -1.88 -1.21
N TRP A 101 0.79 -2.16 -1.84
CA TRP A 101 1.46 -1.29 -2.80
C TRP A 101 1.48 -2.00 -4.15
N LEU A 102 0.96 -1.34 -5.17
CA LEU A 102 0.93 -1.87 -6.53
C LEU A 102 1.71 -0.92 -7.45
N THR A 103 2.85 -1.37 -7.93
CA THR A 103 3.56 -0.66 -9.00
C THR A 103 2.76 -0.74 -10.28
N GLU A 104 2.98 0.22 -11.16
CA GLU A 104 2.25 0.31 -12.41
C GLU A 104 2.55 -0.82 -13.37
N LEU A 105 1.54 -1.15 -14.19
CA LEU A 105 1.74 -2.04 -15.34
C LEU A 105 2.77 -1.39 -16.28
N GLY A 106 3.89 -2.11 -16.52
CA GLY A 106 4.99 -1.60 -17.36
C GLY A 106 6.11 -0.89 -16.60
N PHE A 107 6.09 -0.87 -15.27
CA PHE A 107 7.24 -0.43 -14.48
C PHE A 107 8.47 -1.29 -14.84
N SER A 108 9.46 -0.67 -15.47
CA SER A 108 10.67 -1.35 -15.99
C SER A 108 11.86 -1.34 -15.00
N GLY A 109 11.62 -0.99 -13.74
CA GLY A 109 12.65 -0.86 -12.72
C GLY A 109 12.57 -1.90 -11.61
N HIS A 110 13.66 -2.09 -10.87
CA HIS A 110 13.62 -2.79 -9.59
C HIS A 110 13.02 -1.87 -8.53
N ALA A 111 11.88 -2.25 -7.99
CA ALA A 111 11.32 -1.62 -6.81
C ALA A 111 12.03 -2.18 -5.56
N HIS A 112 12.23 -1.32 -4.58
CA HIS A 112 12.92 -1.65 -3.33
C HIS A 112 12.14 -1.06 -2.16
N ALA A 113 11.79 -1.91 -1.19
CA ALA A 113 11.11 -1.52 0.04
C ALA A 113 11.78 -2.13 1.27
N ARG A 114 11.84 -1.39 2.36
CA ARG A 114 12.21 -1.86 3.68
C ARG A 114 10.98 -1.89 4.56
N VAL A 115 10.73 -3.05 5.16
CA VAL A 115 9.52 -3.32 5.94
C VAL A 115 9.91 -3.84 7.30
N ILE A 116 9.34 -3.23 8.36
CA ILE A 116 9.45 -3.71 9.74
C ILE A 116 8.05 -4.05 10.21
N GLN A 117 7.81 -5.34 10.52
CA GLN A 117 6.55 -5.82 11.05
C GLN A 117 6.73 -6.25 12.51
N PHE A 118 5.83 -5.83 13.40
CA PHE A 118 5.93 -6.12 14.84
C PHE A 118 4.57 -6.10 15.51
N LEU A 119 4.40 -6.95 16.53
CA LEU A 119 3.23 -6.89 17.41
C LEU A 119 3.43 -5.81 18.48
N PRO A 120 2.37 -5.10 18.92
CA PRO A 120 2.47 -4.17 20.06
C PRO A 120 3.09 -4.81 21.30
N GLU A 121 2.77 -6.07 21.57
CA GLU A 121 3.26 -6.84 22.71
C GLU A 121 4.77 -7.13 22.63
N SER A 122 5.33 -7.18 21.42
CA SER A 122 6.79 -7.30 21.21
C SER A 122 7.54 -6.04 21.62
N ILE A 123 6.87 -4.87 21.64
CA ILE A 123 7.45 -3.61 22.11
C ILE A 123 7.36 -3.52 23.62
N ALA A 124 6.20 -3.77 24.21
CA ALA A 124 6.00 -3.85 25.65
C ALA A 124 4.68 -4.56 25.98
N THR A 125 4.74 -5.58 26.80
CA THR A 125 3.53 -6.29 27.28
C THR A 125 2.60 -5.39 28.08
N SER A 126 3.15 -4.33 28.70
CA SER A 126 2.41 -3.34 29.49
C SER A 126 2.12 -2.03 28.75
N ILE A 127 2.18 -2.02 27.41
CA ILE A 127 2.04 -0.79 26.61
C ILE A 127 0.72 -0.05 26.85
N GLN A 128 -0.34 -0.77 27.19
CA GLN A 128 -1.66 -0.19 27.45
C GLN A 128 -1.84 0.33 28.88
N THR A 129 -1.03 -0.14 29.83
CA THR A 129 -1.23 0.11 31.27
C THR A 129 -0.21 1.06 31.85
N THR A 130 0.98 1.18 31.25
CA THR A 130 2.07 2.00 31.78
C THR A 130 2.06 3.41 31.18
N ALA A 131 2.04 4.43 32.03
CA ALA A 131 1.98 5.84 31.60
C ALA A 131 3.09 6.24 30.61
N THR A 132 4.29 5.70 30.77
CA THR A 132 5.44 5.93 29.88
C THR A 132 5.15 5.51 28.44
N PHE A 133 4.32 4.49 28.21
CA PHE A 133 3.99 3.99 26.87
C PHE A 133 2.71 4.59 26.29
N ARG A 134 2.03 5.49 26.99
CA ARG A 134 0.80 6.13 26.50
C ARG A 134 0.98 6.78 25.11
N PRO A 135 2.09 7.50 24.82
CA PRO A 135 2.30 8.06 23.47
C PRO A 135 2.34 6.99 22.37
N LEU A 136 2.97 5.84 22.64
CA LEU A 136 3.01 4.71 21.68
C LEU A 136 1.62 4.09 21.50
N SER A 137 0.85 3.91 22.57
CA SER A 137 -0.52 3.42 22.48
C SER A 137 -1.38 4.32 21.59
N THR A 138 -1.25 5.64 21.75
CA THR A 138 -1.94 6.63 20.90
C THR A 138 -1.46 6.56 19.45
N LEU A 139 -0.16 6.43 19.22
CA LEU A 139 0.42 6.24 17.87
C LEU A 139 -0.17 4.99 17.19
N PHE A 140 -0.19 3.85 17.89
CA PHE A 140 -0.69 2.59 17.34
C PHE A 140 -2.20 2.64 17.06
N GLN A 141 -2.96 3.32 17.90
CA GLN A 141 -4.38 3.56 17.66
C GLN A 141 -4.62 4.41 16.40
N ARG A 142 -3.83 5.49 16.21
CA ARG A 142 -3.89 6.31 15.00
C ARG A 142 -3.46 5.52 13.76
N ALA A 143 -2.47 4.64 13.89
CA ALA A 143 -1.96 3.82 12.80
C ALA A 143 -3.02 2.87 12.21
N GLN A 144 -4.14 2.59 12.91
CA GLN A 144 -5.26 1.82 12.36
C GLN A 144 -5.89 2.46 11.12
N ARG A 145 -5.66 3.75 10.90
CA ARG A 145 -6.04 4.46 9.67
C ARG A 145 -4.90 4.60 8.68
N GLY A 146 -3.75 3.98 8.96
CA GLY A 146 -2.51 4.24 8.26
C GLY A 146 -2.01 5.66 8.47
N LEU A 147 -0.73 5.81 8.74
CA LEU A 147 -0.08 7.11 8.94
C LEU A 147 1.00 7.30 7.90
N ARG A 148 0.85 8.30 7.03
CA ARG A 148 1.93 8.75 6.14
C ARG A 148 2.85 9.67 6.92
N ILE A 149 4.14 9.35 6.94
CA ILE A 149 5.18 10.11 7.60
C ILE A 149 5.75 11.12 6.60
N GLN A 150 5.83 12.39 7.01
CA GLN A 150 6.17 13.51 6.12
C GLN A 150 7.32 14.35 6.67
N GLY A 151 7.79 15.31 5.85
CA GLY A 151 8.75 16.33 6.24
C GLY A 151 10.05 15.77 6.84
N ALA A 152 10.62 16.49 7.78
CA ALA A 152 11.87 16.11 8.45
C ALA A 152 11.75 14.80 9.25
N THR A 153 10.56 14.47 9.76
CA THR A 153 10.32 13.19 10.43
C THR A 153 10.49 12.03 9.47
N ARG A 154 10.00 12.13 8.22
CA ARG A 154 10.22 11.11 7.19
C ARG A 154 11.72 10.90 6.93
N GLU A 155 12.49 11.97 6.77
CA GLU A 155 13.92 11.89 6.47
C GLU A 155 14.69 11.21 7.60
N ARG A 156 14.43 11.59 8.86
CA ARG A 156 15.05 10.94 10.03
C ARG A 156 14.68 9.47 10.15
N THR A 157 13.38 9.16 9.98
CA THR A 157 12.90 7.78 10.06
C THR A 157 13.48 6.91 8.94
N ALA A 158 13.52 7.42 7.71
CA ALA A 158 14.13 6.72 6.57
C ALA A 158 15.60 6.44 6.78
N GLU A 159 16.36 7.41 7.34
CA GLU A 159 17.78 7.22 7.66
C GLU A 159 17.97 6.23 8.83
N ALA A 160 17.17 6.30 9.88
CA ALA A 160 17.19 5.33 10.95
C ALA A 160 16.90 3.91 10.44
N MET A 161 15.85 3.74 9.61
CA MET A 161 15.58 2.46 8.95
C MET A 161 16.77 2.00 8.11
N ARG A 162 17.39 2.89 7.33
CA ARG A 162 18.57 2.54 6.52
C ARG A 162 19.68 1.91 7.36
N VAL A 163 19.95 2.46 8.54
CA VAL A 163 20.95 1.93 9.48
C VAL A 163 20.55 0.55 9.99
N LEU A 164 19.28 0.36 10.37
CA LEU A 164 18.79 -0.91 10.93
C LEU A 164 18.84 -2.09 9.93
N PHE A 165 18.84 -1.79 8.62
CA PHE A 165 18.91 -2.80 7.56
C PHE A 165 20.34 -3.14 7.11
N THR A 166 21.37 -2.60 7.77
CA THR A 166 22.76 -2.99 7.47
C THR A 166 23.08 -4.36 8.11
N GLU A 167 23.93 -5.15 7.44
CA GLU A 167 24.26 -6.52 7.87
C GLU A 167 24.96 -6.61 9.24
N ARG A 168 25.59 -5.52 9.68
CA ARG A 168 26.42 -5.49 10.91
C ARG A 168 25.66 -5.09 12.16
N VAL A 169 24.37 -4.79 12.09
CA VAL A 169 23.57 -4.37 13.25
C VAL A 169 23.16 -5.59 14.07
N ARG A 170 23.53 -5.58 15.36
CA ARG A 170 23.14 -6.65 16.30
C ARG A 170 21.62 -6.65 16.51
N PRO A 171 21.00 -7.79 16.82
CA PRO A 171 19.55 -7.87 17.07
C PRO A 171 19.04 -6.88 18.12
N LEU A 172 19.78 -6.72 19.25
CA LEU A 172 19.42 -5.78 20.30
C LEU A 172 19.48 -4.31 19.82
N ASP A 173 20.45 -3.96 18.97
CA ASP A 173 20.55 -2.61 18.41
C ASP A 173 19.41 -2.34 17.42
N ARG A 174 18.95 -3.35 16.66
CA ARG A 174 17.76 -3.25 15.82
C ARG A 174 16.50 -2.99 16.66
N TYR A 175 16.35 -3.71 17.78
CA TYR A 175 15.24 -3.49 18.70
C TYR A 175 15.26 -2.10 19.31
N ALA A 176 16.39 -1.65 19.83
CA ALA A 176 16.56 -0.32 20.40
C ALA A 176 16.31 0.79 19.34
N GLY A 177 16.80 0.59 18.12
CA GLY A 177 16.56 1.52 17.03
C GLY A 177 15.09 1.60 16.61
N LEU A 178 14.36 0.48 16.59
CA LEU A 178 12.91 0.51 16.37
C LEU A 178 12.20 1.27 17.49
N LEU A 179 12.55 1.06 18.76
CA LEU A 179 11.98 1.83 19.86
C LEU A 179 12.22 3.33 19.70
N SER A 180 13.45 3.73 19.32
CA SER A 180 13.77 5.13 19.05
C SER A 180 12.92 5.72 17.92
N ILE A 181 12.76 5.00 16.82
CA ILE A 181 11.87 5.42 15.72
C ILE A 181 10.44 5.61 16.22
N LEU A 182 9.90 4.65 16.97
CA LEU A 182 8.53 4.72 17.48
C LEU A 182 8.33 5.87 18.46
N ALA A 183 9.31 6.15 19.31
CA ALA A 183 9.30 7.30 20.23
C ALA A 183 9.25 8.62 19.43
N ASP A 184 10.12 8.81 18.44
CA ASP A 184 10.12 10.00 17.58
C ASP A 184 8.79 10.16 16.83
N LEU A 185 8.22 9.07 16.31
CA LEU A 185 6.92 9.10 15.63
C LEU A 185 5.78 9.48 16.58
N SER A 186 5.82 9.00 17.84
CA SER A 186 4.77 9.27 18.82
C SER A 186 4.63 10.75 19.21
N GLU A 187 5.72 11.51 19.08
CA GLU A 187 5.77 12.94 19.37
C GLU A 187 5.64 13.82 18.11
N SER A 188 5.66 13.21 16.93
CA SER A 188 5.68 13.96 15.68
C SER A 188 4.32 14.53 15.30
N THR A 189 4.30 15.79 14.85
CA THR A 189 3.16 16.45 14.21
C THR A 189 3.13 16.26 12.69
N GLN A 190 4.15 15.61 12.11
CA GLN A 190 4.29 15.40 10.66
C GLN A 190 3.75 14.02 10.22
N LEU A 191 2.63 13.61 10.80
CA LEU A 191 1.93 12.37 10.50
C LEU A 191 0.53 12.68 9.96
N ALA A 192 0.25 12.25 8.74
CA ALA A 192 -1.06 12.41 8.10
C ALA A 192 -1.80 11.06 8.06
N GLU A 193 -3.03 11.01 8.56
CA GLU A 193 -3.90 9.84 8.44
C GLU A 193 -4.27 9.62 6.97
N LEU A 194 -4.25 8.37 6.52
CA LEU A 194 -4.53 7.96 5.15
C LEU A 194 -6.01 7.64 4.96
N ALA A 195 -6.54 6.71 5.72
CA ALA A 195 -7.92 6.28 5.62
C ALA A 195 -8.85 7.19 6.44
N LEU A 196 -10.06 7.40 5.93
CA LEU A 196 -11.12 8.14 6.64
C LEU A 196 -11.80 7.26 7.70
N SER A 197 -11.82 5.95 7.47
CA SER A 197 -12.48 4.96 8.32
C SER A 197 -11.46 3.99 8.91
N ASP A 198 -11.72 3.57 10.15
CA ASP A 198 -11.01 2.43 10.75
C ASP A 198 -11.64 1.13 10.20
N LEU A 199 -10.98 0.48 9.26
CA LEU A 199 -11.41 -0.78 8.66
C LEU A 199 -10.75 -2.02 9.30
N SER A 200 -9.94 -1.84 10.34
CA SER A 200 -9.28 -2.95 11.06
C SER A 200 -10.26 -3.92 11.73
N ARG A 201 -11.49 -3.49 11.96
CA ARG A 201 -12.52 -4.27 12.68
C ARG A 201 -13.31 -5.25 11.81
N THR A 202 -13.00 -5.38 10.53
CA THR A 202 -13.69 -6.33 9.64
C THR A 202 -13.12 -7.74 9.72
N GLY A 203 -12.74 -8.22 10.90
CA GLY A 203 -12.12 -9.55 11.18
C GLY A 203 -12.78 -10.80 10.54
N ASP A 204 -13.47 -10.60 9.43
CA ASP A 204 -14.04 -11.62 8.56
C ASP A 204 -13.05 -11.88 7.40
N THR A 205 -12.33 -13.00 7.49
CA THR A 205 -11.38 -13.47 6.46
C THR A 205 -12.02 -13.54 5.07
N GLY A 206 -13.31 -13.86 4.97
CA GLY A 206 -14.06 -13.86 3.71
C GLY A 206 -14.25 -12.44 3.13
N SER A 207 -14.36 -11.43 3.96
CA SER A 207 -14.44 -10.02 3.52
C SER A 207 -13.10 -9.53 2.96
N ALA A 208 -11.99 -9.85 3.60
CA ALA A 208 -10.65 -9.48 3.13
C ALA A 208 -10.28 -10.19 1.81
N GLU A 209 -10.62 -11.48 1.68
CA GLU A 209 -10.47 -12.22 0.43
C GLU A 209 -11.29 -11.57 -0.71
N THR A 210 -12.53 -11.21 -0.43
CA THR A 210 -13.40 -10.55 -1.40
C THR A 210 -12.85 -9.19 -1.80
N ALA A 211 -12.36 -8.40 -0.85
CA ALA A 211 -11.73 -7.10 -1.10
C ALA A 211 -10.49 -7.24 -2.00
N GLY A 212 -9.62 -8.22 -1.74
CA GLY A 212 -8.43 -8.46 -2.56
C GLY A 212 -8.76 -8.85 -4.00
N ARG A 213 -9.74 -9.72 -4.21
CA ARG A 213 -10.21 -10.08 -5.56
C ARG A 213 -10.77 -8.88 -6.30
N LEU A 214 -11.55 -8.05 -5.62
CA LEU A 214 -12.12 -6.82 -6.17
C LEU A 214 -11.04 -5.82 -6.56
N LEU A 215 -10.06 -5.61 -5.68
CA LEU A 215 -8.96 -4.68 -5.89
C LEU A 215 -8.08 -5.10 -7.07
N ALA A 216 -7.67 -6.37 -7.11
CA ALA A 216 -6.88 -6.93 -8.19
C ALA A 216 -7.60 -6.79 -9.53
N TYR A 217 -8.90 -7.12 -9.59
CA TYR A 217 -9.71 -6.99 -10.78
C TYR A 217 -9.83 -5.54 -11.25
N VAL A 218 -10.11 -4.60 -10.35
CA VAL A 218 -10.19 -3.18 -10.71
C VAL A 218 -8.83 -2.66 -11.19
N HIS A 219 -7.75 -3.00 -10.51
CA HIS A 219 -6.40 -2.54 -10.90
C HIS A 219 -6.01 -3.05 -12.30
N GLU A 220 -6.27 -4.31 -12.59
CA GLU A 220 -5.98 -4.93 -13.90
C GLU A 220 -6.82 -4.33 -15.03
N HIS A 221 -8.06 -3.93 -14.74
CA HIS A 221 -9.04 -3.55 -15.78
C HIS A 221 -9.43 -2.06 -15.73
N ALA A 222 -8.86 -1.24 -14.84
CA ALA A 222 -9.26 0.17 -14.69
C ALA A 222 -9.15 0.97 -15.97
N GLN A 223 -8.14 0.69 -16.82
CA GLN A 223 -7.92 1.37 -18.09
C GLN A 223 -8.93 0.97 -19.18
N ASN A 224 -9.68 -0.12 -18.99
CA ASN A 224 -10.72 -0.50 -19.94
C ASN A 224 -11.95 0.41 -19.76
N PRO A 225 -12.33 1.22 -20.78
CA PRO A 225 -13.48 2.12 -20.68
C PRO A 225 -14.81 1.38 -20.50
N GLU A 226 -14.88 0.11 -20.90
CA GLU A 226 -16.04 -0.77 -20.75
C GLU A 226 -16.18 -1.35 -19.34
N LEU A 227 -15.23 -1.13 -18.44
CA LEU A 227 -15.34 -1.58 -17.06
C LEU A 227 -16.49 -0.87 -16.35
N SER A 228 -17.51 -1.62 -16.01
CA SER A 228 -18.73 -1.16 -15.35
C SER A 228 -19.01 -1.97 -14.09
N PHE A 229 -19.91 -1.44 -13.26
CA PHE A 229 -20.40 -2.14 -12.07
C PHE A 229 -20.89 -3.56 -12.40
N ASP A 230 -21.69 -3.72 -13.47
CA ASP A 230 -22.26 -5.01 -13.85
C ASP A 230 -21.20 -5.97 -14.39
N ARG A 231 -20.20 -5.45 -15.09
CA ARG A 231 -19.10 -6.26 -15.62
C ARG A 231 -18.21 -6.76 -14.48
N ALA A 232 -17.90 -5.90 -13.52
CA ALA A 232 -17.14 -6.27 -12.34
C ALA A 232 -17.88 -7.30 -11.46
N ALA A 233 -19.17 -7.10 -11.19
CA ALA A 233 -19.99 -8.04 -10.43
C ALA A 233 -20.00 -9.43 -11.08
N ARG A 234 -20.23 -9.52 -12.39
CA ARG A 234 -20.24 -10.79 -13.13
C ARG A 234 -18.87 -11.48 -13.13
N ALA A 235 -17.80 -10.74 -13.38
CA ALA A 235 -16.45 -11.30 -13.41
C ALA A 235 -16.03 -11.92 -12.07
N LEU A 236 -16.59 -11.39 -10.95
CA LEU A 236 -16.33 -11.87 -9.61
C LEU A 236 -17.33 -12.91 -9.11
N GLY A 237 -18.26 -13.35 -9.99
CA GLY A 237 -19.27 -14.34 -9.63
C GLY A 237 -20.32 -13.82 -8.63
N MET A 238 -20.53 -12.49 -8.58
CA MET A 238 -21.47 -11.88 -7.64
C MET A 238 -22.75 -11.42 -8.32
N SER A 239 -23.89 -11.55 -7.62
CA SER A 239 -25.10 -10.86 -8.05
C SER A 239 -24.92 -9.34 -7.91
N ARG A 240 -25.64 -8.57 -8.73
CA ARG A 240 -25.66 -7.10 -8.66
C ARG A 240 -25.98 -6.59 -7.25
N ALA A 241 -26.93 -7.22 -6.58
CA ALA A 241 -27.33 -6.85 -5.22
C ALA A 241 -26.23 -7.15 -4.20
N THR A 242 -25.58 -8.31 -4.31
CA THR A 242 -24.48 -8.71 -3.42
C THR A 242 -23.28 -7.77 -3.59
N PHE A 243 -22.85 -7.51 -4.85
CA PHE A 243 -21.77 -6.60 -5.16
C PHE A 243 -22.05 -5.17 -4.66
N GLY A 244 -23.29 -4.67 -4.87
CA GLY A 244 -23.69 -3.32 -4.43
C GLY A 244 -23.69 -3.12 -2.91
N ARG A 245 -23.88 -4.17 -2.12
CA ARG A 245 -23.79 -4.13 -0.65
C ARG A 245 -22.35 -4.36 -0.17
N ALA A 246 -21.66 -5.31 -0.78
CA ALA A 246 -20.30 -5.68 -0.37
C ALA A 246 -19.29 -4.56 -0.64
N PHE A 247 -19.35 -3.94 -1.81
CA PHE A 247 -18.34 -2.95 -2.22
C PHE A 247 -18.26 -1.75 -1.27
N PRO A 248 -19.36 -1.03 -0.92
CA PRO A 248 -19.29 0.06 0.03
C PRO A 248 -18.88 -0.37 1.45
N ARG A 249 -19.23 -1.60 1.86
CA ARG A 249 -18.81 -2.15 3.15
C ARG A 249 -17.29 -2.38 3.21
N LEU A 250 -16.69 -2.83 2.09
CA LEU A 250 -15.26 -3.16 2.01
C LEU A 250 -14.37 -1.93 1.77
N PHE A 251 -14.87 -0.94 1.02
CA PHE A 251 -14.06 0.19 0.56
C PHE A 251 -14.60 1.56 0.99
N GLY A 252 -15.60 1.62 1.85
CA GLY A 252 -16.17 2.88 2.35
C GLY A 252 -16.84 3.76 1.26
N LYS A 253 -16.91 3.30 0.01
CA LYS A 253 -17.42 4.07 -1.14
C LYS A 253 -18.02 3.16 -2.23
N THR A 254 -18.79 3.74 -3.13
CA THR A 254 -19.36 2.97 -4.26
C THR A 254 -18.29 2.58 -5.27
N PHE A 255 -18.51 1.47 -6.00
CA PHE A 255 -17.61 1.02 -7.08
C PHE A 255 -17.31 2.11 -8.10
N VAL A 256 -18.33 2.88 -8.52
CA VAL A 256 -18.16 3.95 -9.53
C VAL A 256 -17.24 5.05 -9.01
N LYS A 257 -17.39 5.44 -7.74
CA LYS A 257 -16.51 6.43 -7.11
C LYS A 257 -15.09 5.90 -6.98
N TYR A 258 -14.93 4.66 -6.54
CA TYR A 258 -13.64 3.99 -6.41
C TYR A 258 -12.90 3.91 -7.76
N LEU A 259 -13.58 3.43 -8.81
CA LEU A 259 -13.00 3.33 -10.15
C LEU A 259 -12.59 4.71 -10.70
N ALA A 260 -13.41 5.76 -10.45
CA ALA A 260 -13.06 7.11 -10.84
C ALA A 260 -11.82 7.62 -10.10
N GLU A 261 -11.66 7.32 -8.81
CA GLU A 261 -10.46 7.66 -8.02
C GLU A 261 -9.22 6.97 -8.61
N VAL A 262 -9.25 5.67 -8.83
CA VAL A 262 -8.12 4.91 -9.42
C VAL A 262 -7.70 5.53 -10.76
N ARG A 263 -8.66 5.80 -11.66
CA ARG A 263 -8.40 6.40 -12.98
C ARG A 263 -7.83 7.81 -12.88
N VAL A 264 -8.35 8.62 -11.95
CA VAL A 264 -7.87 10.00 -11.75
C VAL A 264 -6.46 10.01 -11.16
N GLU A 265 -6.13 9.10 -10.23
CA GLU A 265 -4.76 9.00 -9.68
C GLU A 265 -3.76 8.61 -10.77
N GLN A 266 -4.09 7.64 -11.63
CA GLN A 266 -3.28 7.31 -12.79
C GLN A 266 -3.13 8.51 -13.75
N ALA A 267 -4.19 9.27 -13.98
CA ALA A 267 -4.14 10.48 -14.80
C ALA A 267 -3.25 11.57 -14.17
N CYS A 268 -3.30 11.77 -12.86
CA CYS A 268 -2.45 12.73 -12.15
C CYS A 268 -0.98 12.47 -12.40
N ARG A 269 -0.57 11.21 -12.36
CA ARG A 269 0.80 10.80 -12.66
C ARG A 269 1.17 11.12 -14.12
N LEU A 270 0.39 10.65 -15.08
CA LEU A 270 0.65 10.92 -16.51
C LEU A 270 0.70 12.42 -16.81
N LEU A 271 -0.09 13.23 -16.11
CA LEU A 271 -0.07 14.69 -16.23
C LEU A 271 1.24 15.31 -15.73
N GLY A 272 1.84 14.75 -14.68
CA GLY A 272 3.15 15.18 -14.14
C GLY A 272 4.30 14.74 -15.03
N GLU A 273 4.34 13.47 -15.36
CA GLU A 273 5.51 12.81 -15.98
C GLU A 273 5.58 12.92 -17.49
N THR A 274 4.46 13.19 -18.18
CA THR A 274 4.41 13.14 -19.65
C THR A 274 3.93 14.44 -20.29
N SER A 275 4.28 14.65 -21.56
CA SER A 275 3.76 15.74 -22.39
C SER A 275 2.50 15.36 -23.20
N ARG A 276 1.93 14.17 -23.00
CA ARG A 276 0.72 13.70 -23.69
C ARG A 276 -0.44 14.68 -23.55
N THR A 277 -1.35 14.69 -24.53
CA THR A 277 -2.51 15.58 -24.45
C THR A 277 -3.45 15.17 -23.32
N ILE A 278 -4.27 16.10 -22.84
CA ILE A 278 -5.29 15.79 -21.81
C ILE A 278 -6.27 14.75 -22.32
N THR A 279 -6.57 14.77 -23.61
CA THR A 279 -7.47 13.82 -24.27
C THR A 279 -6.86 12.41 -24.30
N ASP A 280 -5.59 12.28 -24.67
CA ASP A 280 -4.91 10.99 -24.69
C ASP A 280 -4.85 10.37 -23.29
N ILE A 281 -4.53 11.17 -22.28
CA ILE A 281 -4.51 10.74 -20.88
C ILE A 281 -5.90 10.27 -20.43
N ALA A 282 -6.96 10.99 -20.78
CA ALA A 282 -8.31 10.60 -20.44
C ALA A 282 -8.67 9.22 -21.03
N ILE A 283 -8.33 8.99 -22.29
CA ILE A 283 -8.57 7.71 -22.98
C ILE A 283 -7.73 6.59 -22.36
N GLU A 284 -6.44 6.82 -22.18
CA GLU A 284 -5.50 5.84 -21.63
C GLU A 284 -5.86 5.40 -20.21
N THR A 285 -6.40 6.31 -19.41
CA THR A 285 -6.85 6.01 -18.05
C THR A 285 -8.27 5.43 -17.99
N GLY A 286 -8.88 5.11 -19.13
CA GLY A 286 -10.14 4.38 -19.22
C GLY A 286 -11.40 5.24 -19.13
N PHE A 287 -11.31 6.56 -19.30
CA PHE A 287 -12.50 7.39 -19.40
C PHE A 287 -13.09 7.32 -20.81
N GLY A 288 -14.38 6.97 -20.90
CA GLY A 288 -15.07 6.90 -22.20
C GLY A 288 -15.34 8.26 -22.87
N SER A 289 -15.10 9.38 -22.18
CA SER A 289 -15.19 10.73 -22.74
C SER A 289 -14.39 11.76 -21.94
N LEU A 290 -13.86 12.76 -22.65
CA LEU A 290 -13.14 13.89 -22.04
C LEU A 290 -14.02 14.68 -21.07
N SER A 291 -15.30 14.84 -21.35
CA SER A 291 -16.25 15.53 -20.47
C SER A 291 -16.42 14.81 -19.13
N ASN A 292 -16.55 13.48 -19.14
CA ASN A 292 -16.62 12.70 -17.91
C ASN A 292 -15.30 12.76 -17.12
N PHE A 293 -14.18 12.66 -17.82
CA PHE A 293 -12.84 12.82 -17.22
C PHE A 293 -12.72 14.16 -16.49
N ASN A 294 -12.96 15.28 -17.19
CA ASN A 294 -12.83 16.62 -16.61
C ASN A 294 -13.74 16.81 -15.39
N ARG A 295 -14.98 16.31 -15.45
CA ARG A 295 -15.92 16.38 -14.33
C ARG A 295 -15.42 15.61 -13.10
N GLN A 296 -14.98 14.35 -13.29
CA GLN A 296 -14.48 13.50 -12.21
C GLN A 296 -13.16 14.06 -11.63
N PHE A 297 -12.26 14.49 -12.49
CA PHE A 297 -11.00 15.08 -12.09
C PHE A 297 -11.21 16.34 -11.24
N LEU A 298 -12.08 17.26 -11.69
CA LEU A 298 -12.42 18.47 -10.92
C LEU A 298 -13.07 18.14 -9.58
N ALA A 299 -13.96 17.14 -9.55
CA ALA A 299 -14.63 16.71 -8.32
C ALA A 299 -13.62 16.17 -7.29
N LEU A 300 -12.64 15.38 -7.73
CA LEU A 300 -11.65 14.71 -6.86
C LEU A 300 -10.46 15.62 -6.51
N LYS A 301 -9.90 16.35 -7.47
CA LYS A 301 -8.67 17.16 -7.30
C LYS A 301 -8.93 18.64 -7.07
N LYS A 302 -10.20 19.09 -7.11
CA LYS A 302 -10.61 20.51 -6.91
C LYS A 302 -9.93 21.49 -7.88
N THR A 303 -9.37 21.00 -8.97
CA THR A 303 -8.71 21.77 -10.03
C THR A 303 -8.87 21.10 -11.38
N SER A 304 -8.67 21.82 -12.49
CA SER A 304 -8.71 21.20 -13.82
C SER A 304 -7.43 20.43 -14.13
N PRO A 305 -7.47 19.40 -15.00
CA PRO A 305 -6.27 18.64 -15.41
C PRO A 305 -5.14 19.52 -15.92
N LEU A 306 -5.47 20.56 -16.71
CA LEU A 306 -4.48 21.48 -17.24
C LEU A 306 -3.80 22.32 -16.15
N ARG A 307 -4.57 22.83 -15.19
CA ARG A 307 -4.02 23.56 -14.04
C ARG A 307 -3.17 22.65 -13.15
N TYR A 308 -3.62 21.44 -12.92
CA TYR A 308 -2.88 20.42 -12.18
C TYR A 308 -1.51 20.17 -12.83
N ARG A 309 -1.45 19.93 -14.13
CA ARG A 309 -0.19 19.77 -14.89
C ARG A 309 0.76 20.93 -14.69
N LYS A 310 0.25 22.16 -14.83
CA LYS A 310 1.07 23.37 -14.66
C LYS A 310 1.65 23.47 -13.25
N SER A 311 0.87 23.16 -12.21
CA SER A 311 1.31 23.25 -10.81
C SER A 311 2.32 22.18 -10.44
N THR A 312 2.21 20.96 -10.99
CA THR A 312 3.15 19.86 -10.73
C THR A 312 4.49 20.16 -11.36
N ARG A 313 4.51 20.55 -12.65
CA ARG A 313 5.76 20.89 -13.36
C ARG A 313 6.47 22.14 -12.82
N ALA A 314 5.73 23.09 -12.28
CA ALA A 314 6.34 24.27 -11.65
C ALA A 314 7.04 23.96 -10.32
N ARG A 315 6.70 22.85 -9.65
CA ARG A 315 7.37 22.38 -8.43
C ARG A 315 8.69 21.66 -8.70
N ASP A 316 8.84 21.07 -9.88
CA ASP A 316 10.02 20.28 -10.28
C ASP A 316 11.13 21.14 -10.91
N LEU A 317 10.88 22.43 -11.15
CA LEU A 317 11.91 23.36 -11.59
C LEU A 317 12.80 23.75 -10.40
N PRO A 318 14.14 23.58 -10.49
CA PRO A 318 15.04 24.05 -9.45
C PRO A 318 14.81 25.55 -9.23
N ARG A 319 14.58 25.94 -8.00
CA ARG A 319 14.56 27.36 -7.62
C ARG A 319 15.99 27.85 -7.82
N GLY A 320 16.20 28.61 -8.92
CA GLY A 320 17.44 29.29 -9.21
C GLY A 320 17.82 30.33 -8.15
#